data_d80d6a672f13dbe2b8af8c29e37db6ec
#
_entry.id   d80d6a672f13dbe2b8af8c29e37db6ec
#
_cell.length_a   1.000
_cell.length_b   1.000
_cell.length_c   1.000
_cell.angle_alpha   90.00
_cell.angle_beta   90.00
_cell.angle_gamma   90.00
#
_symmetry.space_group_name_H-M   'P 1'
#
loop_
_entity.id
_entity.type
_entity.pdbx_description
1 polymer ?
#
loop_
_entity_poly.entity_id
_entity_poly.type
_entity_poly.pdbx_seq_one_letter_code
_entity_poly.pdbx_strand_id
1 'polypeptide(L)'
;MTPRGLLYIPIGTPIIAVESGYVEAIGWNQYGGWRIGIRSFAGKRYYYYAHLRQNYPYREQLKEGDVVTAGDVIGYMGHTGYSTKENVNNINTVHLHFGLQLIFDESQKEGNNEIWVDCYNLTRFLYKNRSTVQKVGESREWKRTLQMTDPAVVKYQKTVKKQ
;
A
#
# COMPACT_ATOMS: atom_id res chain seq x y z
N MET A 1 2.38 -19.17 -27.31
CA MET A 1 1.92 -17.79 -27.57
C MET A 1 1.21 -17.31 -26.31
N THR A 2 1.84 -16.45 -25.51
CA THR A 2 1.19 -15.77 -24.40
C THR A 2 0.18 -14.76 -24.95
N PRO A 3 -1.03 -14.66 -24.40
CA PRO A 3 -1.98 -13.63 -24.80
C PRO A 3 -1.34 -12.25 -24.63
N ARG A 4 -1.47 -11.41 -25.66
CA ARG A 4 -0.96 -10.02 -25.66
C ARG A 4 -1.39 -9.29 -24.41
N GLY A 5 -0.45 -8.85 -23.60
CA GLY A 5 -0.64 -7.80 -22.61
C GLY A 5 -0.67 -8.19 -21.15
N LEU A 6 -0.53 -9.45 -20.75
CA LEU A 6 -0.31 -9.77 -19.34
C LEU A 6 1.16 -9.55 -19.00
N LEU A 7 1.47 -8.43 -18.38
CA LEU A 7 2.74 -8.24 -17.70
C LEU A 7 2.83 -9.29 -16.58
N TYR A 8 3.76 -10.22 -16.68
CA TYR A 8 4.09 -11.10 -15.57
C TYR A 8 4.67 -10.26 -14.43
N ILE A 9 3.95 -10.17 -13.32
CA ILE A 9 4.40 -9.46 -12.14
C ILE A 9 4.90 -10.50 -11.14
N PRO A 10 6.19 -10.52 -10.80
CA PRO A 10 6.71 -11.47 -9.84
C PRO A 10 6.15 -11.24 -8.44
N ILE A 11 5.93 -12.34 -7.70
CA ILE A 11 5.66 -12.26 -6.25
C ILE A 11 6.82 -11.52 -5.58
N GLY A 12 6.50 -10.61 -4.66
CA GLY A 12 7.50 -9.81 -3.97
C GLY A 12 7.91 -8.52 -4.69
N THR A 13 7.24 -8.17 -5.80
CA THR A 13 7.40 -6.85 -6.41
C THR A 13 7.10 -5.76 -5.36
N PRO A 14 8.02 -4.80 -5.16
CA PRO A 14 7.81 -3.75 -4.17
C PRO A 14 6.59 -2.88 -4.47
N ILE A 15 5.84 -2.59 -3.42
CA ILE A 15 4.70 -1.67 -3.44
C ILE A 15 5.14 -0.38 -2.75
N ILE A 16 4.87 0.76 -3.38
CA ILE A 16 5.25 2.08 -2.88
C ILE A 16 4.03 2.89 -2.44
N ALA A 17 4.20 3.69 -1.41
CA ALA A 17 3.18 4.62 -0.95
C ALA A 17 2.91 5.69 -2.01
N VAL A 18 1.65 5.90 -2.37
CA VAL A 18 1.23 6.92 -3.36
C VAL A 18 1.31 8.32 -2.78
N GLU A 19 0.97 8.48 -1.52
CA GLU A 19 0.99 9.75 -0.79
C GLU A 19 1.64 9.55 0.59
N SER A 20 2.24 10.61 1.12
CA SER A 20 2.69 10.63 2.51
C SER A 20 1.52 10.61 3.47
N GLY A 21 1.64 9.83 4.55
CA GLY A 21 0.58 9.65 5.52
C GLY A 21 1.02 8.79 6.68
N TYR A 22 0.06 8.23 7.39
CA TYR A 22 0.32 7.27 8.45
C TYR A 22 -0.40 5.95 8.17
N VAL A 23 0.20 4.86 8.63
CA VAL A 23 -0.40 3.54 8.54
C VAL A 23 -1.58 3.49 9.51
N GLU A 24 -2.79 3.52 8.97
CA GLU A 24 -4.04 3.48 9.75
C GLU A 24 -4.51 2.06 9.98
N ALA A 25 -4.22 1.18 9.04
CA ALA A 25 -4.64 -0.21 9.12
C ALA A 25 -3.58 -1.13 8.49
N ILE A 26 -3.28 -2.22 9.16
CA ILE A 26 -2.34 -3.24 8.70
C ILE A 26 -2.82 -4.60 9.21
N GLY A 27 -2.52 -5.69 8.50
CA GLY A 27 -2.90 -7.02 8.94
C GLY A 27 -3.76 -7.77 7.92
N TRP A 28 -4.32 -8.88 8.36
CA TRP A 28 -5.16 -9.76 7.55
C TRP A 28 -6.61 -9.32 7.52
N ASN A 29 -7.21 -9.47 6.34
CA ASN A 29 -8.66 -9.45 6.24
C ASN A 29 -9.11 -10.56 5.28
N GLN A 30 -10.31 -11.10 5.48
CA GLN A 30 -10.79 -12.29 4.79
C GLN A 30 -10.70 -12.17 3.26
N TYR A 31 -11.08 -11.04 2.69
CA TYR A 31 -11.12 -10.86 1.23
C TYR A 31 -9.80 -10.31 0.69
N GLY A 32 -9.25 -9.28 1.30
CA GLY A 32 -8.02 -8.62 0.85
C GLY A 32 -6.72 -9.35 1.20
N GLY A 33 -6.78 -10.38 2.07
CA GLY A 33 -5.58 -11.02 2.57
C GLY A 33 -4.73 -10.09 3.41
N TRP A 34 -3.42 -10.15 3.28
CA TRP A 34 -2.53 -9.18 3.87
C TRP A 34 -2.72 -7.82 3.19
N ARG A 35 -3.00 -6.79 3.98
CA ARG A 35 -3.33 -5.47 3.47
C ARG A 35 -2.71 -4.35 4.29
N ILE A 36 -2.56 -3.17 3.66
CA ILE A 36 -2.15 -1.92 4.29
C ILE A 36 -3.17 -0.85 3.92
N GLY A 37 -3.56 -0.03 4.90
CA GLY A 37 -4.31 1.19 4.70
C GLY A 37 -3.48 2.39 5.15
N ILE A 38 -3.32 3.39 4.28
CA ILE A 38 -2.60 4.62 4.59
C ILE A 38 -3.56 5.80 4.55
N ARG A 39 -3.66 6.52 5.65
CA ARG A 39 -4.43 7.76 5.75
C ARG A 39 -3.54 8.96 5.46
N SER A 40 -3.97 9.84 4.56
CA SER A 40 -3.30 11.12 4.35
C SER A 40 -3.32 11.99 5.61
N PHE A 41 -2.33 12.86 5.80
CA PHE A 41 -2.29 13.74 6.98
C PHE A 41 -3.47 14.71 7.07
N ALA A 42 -4.10 15.05 5.94
CA ALA A 42 -5.35 15.82 5.92
C ALA A 42 -6.58 15.01 6.36
N GLY A 43 -6.44 13.70 6.59
CA GLY A 43 -7.51 12.81 7.04
C GLY A 43 -8.57 12.46 5.99
N LYS A 44 -8.47 12.99 4.76
CA LYS A 44 -9.54 12.92 3.76
C LYS A 44 -9.33 11.89 2.65
N ARG A 45 -8.16 11.27 2.56
CA ARG A 45 -7.82 10.22 1.59
C ARG A 45 -7.30 9.01 2.32
N TYR A 46 -7.81 7.84 1.92
CA TYR A 46 -7.36 6.56 2.43
C TYR A 46 -6.95 5.69 1.25
N TYR A 47 -5.72 5.25 1.27
CA TYR A 47 -5.12 4.41 0.24
C TYR A 47 -5.09 2.97 0.71
N TYR A 48 -5.71 2.08 -0.04
CA TYR A 48 -5.82 0.67 0.26
C TYR A 48 -4.94 -0.15 -0.68
N TYR A 49 -4.13 -1.03 -0.10
CA TYR A 49 -3.24 -1.93 -0.80
C TYR A 49 -3.47 -3.34 -0.27
N ALA A 50 -3.86 -4.29 -1.12
CA ALA A 50 -4.22 -5.64 -0.68
C ALA A 50 -3.64 -6.73 -1.59
N HIS A 51 -3.87 -7.98 -1.20
CA HIS A 51 -3.33 -9.20 -1.77
C HIS A 51 -1.79 -9.24 -1.70
N LEU A 52 -1.24 -8.75 -0.59
CA LEU A 52 0.21 -8.76 -0.40
C LEU A 52 0.72 -10.20 -0.28
N ARG A 53 2.04 -10.38 -0.38
CA ARG A 53 2.64 -11.72 -0.39
C ARG A 53 2.43 -12.46 0.92
N GLN A 54 2.35 -13.76 0.82
CA GLN A 54 2.40 -14.68 1.94
C GLN A 54 3.76 -14.58 2.64
N ASN A 55 3.80 -14.66 3.93
CA ASN A 55 4.98 -14.46 4.77
C ASN A 55 5.67 -13.12 4.47
N TYR A 56 6.01 -12.35 5.46
CA TYR A 56 6.67 -11.05 5.29
C TYR A 56 6.01 -10.12 4.25
N PRO A 57 4.69 -9.81 4.39
CA PRO A 57 3.95 -9.01 3.42
C PRO A 57 4.38 -7.56 3.39
N TYR A 58 4.93 -7.06 4.48
CA TYR A 58 5.26 -5.67 4.71
C TYR A 58 6.76 -5.42 4.67
N ARG A 59 7.16 -4.17 4.47
CA ARG A 59 8.50 -3.71 4.82
C ARG A 59 8.79 -4.05 6.27
N GLU A 60 10.00 -4.49 6.56
CA GLU A 60 10.42 -4.85 7.92
C GLU A 60 10.10 -3.72 8.92
N GLN A 61 9.58 -4.11 10.09
CA GLN A 61 9.19 -3.23 11.20
C GLN A 61 8.01 -2.27 10.90
N LEU A 62 7.39 -2.29 9.72
CA LEU A 62 6.22 -1.45 9.46
C LEU A 62 5.03 -1.89 10.32
N LYS A 63 4.43 -0.95 11.02
CA LYS A 63 3.31 -1.16 11.93
C LYS A 63 2.30 -0.01 11.86
N GLU A 64 1.14 -0.24 12.46
CA GLU A 64 0.11 0.78 12.63
C GLU A 64 0.64 1.99 13.38
N GLY A 65 0.27 3.18 12.94
CA GLY A 65 0.75 4.46 13.46
C GLY A 65 2.05 4.96 12.82
N ASP A 66 2.81 4.12 12.10
CA ASP A 66 4.03 4.57 11.45
C ASP A 66 3.74 5.59 10.35
N VAL A 67 4.63 6.58 10.25
CA VAL A 67 4.59 7.57 9.18
C VAL A 67 5.35 7.05 7.97
N VAL A 68 4.77 7.20 6.80
CA VAL A 68 5.37 6.89 5.50
C VAL A 68 5.45 8.14 4.64
N THR A 69 6.49 8.22 3.82
CA THR A 69 6.65 9.29 2.82
C THR A 69 6.25 8.74 1.44
N ALA A 70 5.62 9.56 0.61
CA ALA A 70 5.33 9.18 -0.78
C ALA A 70 6.58 8.60 -1.46
N GLY A 71 6.43 7.45 -2.13
CA GLY A 71 7.55 6.72 -2.74
C GLY A 71 8.28 5.74 -1.82
N ASP A 72 7.98 5.68 -0.52
CA ASP A 72 8.52 4.64 0.36
C ASP A 72 8.01 3.27 -0.03
N VAL A 73 8.88 2.26 0.02
CA VAL A 73 8.45 0.85 -0.05
C VAL A 73 7.70 0.54 1.25
N ILE A 74 6.47 0.05 1.10
CA ILE A 74 5.58 -0.26 2.24
C ILE A 74 5.28 -1.75 2.36
N GLY A 75 5.39 -2.49 1.29
CA GLY A 75 5.09 -3.92 1.26
C GLY A 75 5.42 -4.55 -0.08
N TYR A 76 4.95 -5.76 -0.27
CA TYR A 76 5.33 -6.60 -1.40
C TYR A 76 4.12 -7.31 -1.98
N MET A 77 4.02 -7.25 -3.30
CA MET A 77 2.91 -7.84 -4.05
C MET A 77 2.86 -9.35 -3.93
N GLY A 78 1.66 -9.89 -3.82
CA GLY A 78 1.40 -11.32 -3.77
C GLY A 78 0.03 -11.68 -4.34
N HIS A 79 -0.61 -12.67 -3.75
CA HIS A 79 -1.93 -13.16 -4.14
C HIS A 79 -2.69 -13.79 -2.94
N THR A 80 -2.46 -13.25 -1.74
CA THR A 80 -3.18 -13.67 -0.53
C THR A 80 -4.60 -13.13 -0.49
N GLY A 81 -5.49 -13.79 0.27
CA GLY A 81 -6.86 -13.37 0.49
C GLY A 81 -7.89 -14.44 0.18
N TYR A 82 -9.17 -14.05 0.19
CA TYR A 82 -10.33 -14.94 0.02
C TYR A 82 -10.28 -16.18 0.93
N SER A 83 -9.89 -15.98 2.18
CA SER A 83 -9.77 -17.03 3.19
C SER A 83 -9.97 -16.47 4.59
N THR A 84 -10.71 -17.17 5.43
CA THR A 84 -10.81 -16.88 6.87
C THR A 84 -9.53 -17.28 7.63
N LYS A 85 -8.75 -18.19 7.06
CA LYS A 85 -7.43 -18.57 7.58
C LYS A 85 -6.40 -17.56 7.07
N GLU A 86 -5.61 -17.01 7.97
CA GLU A 86 -4.54 -16.08 7.64
C GLU A 86 -3.42 -16.72 6.82
N ASN A 87 -2.71 -15.87 6.09
CA ASN A 87 -1.48 -16.21 5.37
C ASN A 87 -1.66 -17.28 4.29
N VAL A 88 -2.81 -17.27 3.60
CA VAL A 88 -3.15 -18.20 2.53
C VAL A 88 -3.17 -17.50 1.17
N ASN A 89 -2.49 -18.09 0.19
CA ASN A 89 -2.54 -17.71 -1.22
C ASN A 89 -3.75 -18.39 -1.89
N ASN A 90 -4.88 -17.74 -1.94
CA ASN A 90 -6.11 -18.29 -2.52
C ASN A 90 -6.60 -17.53 -3.76
N ILE A 91 -5.74 -16.72 -4.34
CA ILE A 91 -6.00 -15.99 -5.59
C ILE A 91 -5.05 -16.53 -6.66
N ASN A 92 -5.58 -16.77 -7.86
CA ASN A 92 -4.81 -17.43 -8.93
C ASN A 92 -3.73 -16.52 -9.55
N THR A 93 -3.91 -15.21 -9.48
CA THR A 93 -3.03 -14.24 -10.18
C THR A 93 -2.38 -13.28 -9.19
N VAL A 94 -1.07 -13.09 -9.34
CA VAL A 94 -0.34 -12.05 -8.61
C VAL A 94 -0.76 -10.69 -9.12
N HIS A 95 -1.32 -9.86 -8.25
CA HIS A 95 -1.72 -8.49 -8.59
C HIS A 95 -1.83 -7.63 -7.32
N LEU A 96 -1.77 -6.32 -7.49
CA LEU A 96 -2.09 -5.37 -6.45
C LEU A 96 -3.57 -4.99 -6.55
N HIS A 97 -4.33 -5.24 -5.51
CA HIS A 97 -5.61 -4.59 -5.34
C HIS A 97 -5.36 -3.21 -4.69
N PHE A 98 -5.54 -2.17 -5.48
CA PHE A 98 -5.32 -0.79 -5.06
C PHE A 98 -6.63 0.00 -5.09
N GLY A 99 -6.90 0.75 -4.02
CA GLY A 99 -8.06 1.62 -3.91
C GLY A 99 -7.71 2.97 -3.30
N LEU A 100 -8.45 3.99 -3.71
CA LEU A 100 -8.44 5.32 -3.10
C LEU A 100 -9.86 5.63 -2.63
N GLN A 101 -10.02 5.80 -1.33
CA GLN A 101 -11.29 6.19 -0.71
C GLN A 101 -11.22 7.66 -0.28
N LEU A 102 -12.30 8.39 -0.55
CA LEU A 102 -12.51 9.74 -0.02
C LEU A 102 -13.29 9.66 1.29
N ILE A 103 -12.82 10.36 2.30
CA ILE A 103 -13.41 10.36 3.64
C ILE A 103 -13.71 11.81 4.03
N PHE A 104 -14.97 12.15 4.05
CA PHE A 104 -15.45 13.44 4.53
C PHE A 104 -15.97 13.34 5.98
N ASP A 105 -16.42 12.13 6.35
CA ASP A 105 -16.88 11.77 7.68
C ASP A 105 -16.40 10.35 8.03
N GLU A 106 -16.04 10.10 9.28
CA GLU A 106 -15.49 8.80 9.71
C GLU A 106 -16.48 7.63 9.55
N SER A 107 -17.79 7.89 9.52
CA SER A 107 -18.80 6.87 9.23
C SER A 107 -18.69 6.26 7.81
N GLN A 108 -17.97 6.93 6.92
CA GLN A 108 -17.73 6.46 5.55
C GLN A 108 -16.64 5.38 5.46
N LYS A 109 -15.89 5.13 6.50
CA LYS A 109 -14.76 4.18 6.49
C LYS A 109 -15.20 2.71 6.45
N GLU A 110 -16.35 2.42 7.01
CA GLU A 110 -16.85 1.06 7.12
C GLU A 110 -18.35 1.07 6.82
N GLY A 111 -18.74 0.44 5.72
CA GLY A 111 -20.14 0.24 5.40
C GLY A 111 -20.61 0.82 4.07
N ASN A 112 -21.90 1.19 4.00
CA ASN A 112 -22.59 1.50 2.74
C ASN A 112 -22.31 2.91 2.19
N ASN A 113 -21.59 3.75 2.92
CA ASN A 113 -21.32 5.14 2.53
C ASN A 113 -19.90 5.37 2.01
N GLU A 114 -19.18 4.34 1.68
CA GLU A 114 -17.83 4.43 1.16
C GLU A 114 -17.81 5.09 -0.22
N ILE A 115 -16.89 6.04 -0.41
CA ILE A 115 -16.68 6.73 -1.69
C ILE A 115 -15.34 6.28 -2.27
N TRP A 116 -15.39 5.32 -3.19
CA TRP A 116 -14.21 4.83 -3.91
C TRP A 116 -14.03 5.59 -5.21
N VAL A 117 -12.80 6.03 -5.47
CA VAL A 117 -12.42 6.75 -6.69
C VAL A 117 -12.08 5.75 -7.79
N ASP A 118 -12.50 6.02 -9.02
CA ASP A 118 -11.96 5.31 -10.18
C ASP A 118 -10.47 5.63 -10.33
N CYS A 119 -9.63 4.65 -10.04
CA CYS A 119 -8.18 4.79 -10.05
C CYS A 119 -7.52 4.48 -11.40
N TYR A 120 -8.26 4.25 -12.48
CA TYR A 120 -7.67 3.82 -13.76
C TYR A 120 -6.65 4.83 -14.29
N ASN A 121 -7.02 6.10 -14.39
CA ASN A 121 -6.10 7.14 -14.87
C ASN A 121 -4.98 7.44 -13.88
N LEU A 122 -5.28 7.39 -12.58
CA LEU A 122 -4.28 7.54 -11.53
C LEU A 122 -3.22 6.44 -11.62
N THR A 123 -3.61 5.19 -11.72
CA THR A 123 -2.67 4.06 -11.81
C THR A 123 -1.84 4.11 -13.08
N ARG A 124 -2.41 4.54 -14.21
CA ARG A 124 -1.64 4.78 -15.45
C ARG A 124 -0.59 5.88 -15.29
N PHE A 125 -0.95 6.97 -14.64
CA PHE A 125 -0.01 8.07 -14.33
C PHE A 125 1.10 7.59 -13.40
N LEU A 126 0.77 6.90 -12.32
CA LEU A 126 1.73 6.35 -11.37
C LEU A 126 2.68 5.33 -12.03
N TYR A 127 2.16 4.49 -12.92
CA TYR A 127 2.99 3.54 -13.67
C TYR A 127 4.07 4.23 -14.50
N LYS A 128 3.75 5.35 -15.13
CA LYS A 128 4.71 6.13 -15.93
C LYS A 128 5.70 6.93 -15.08
N ASN A 129 5.31 7.29 -13.86
CA ASN A 129 6.06 8.16 -12.94
C ASN A 129 6.49 7.44 -11.66
N ARG A 130 6.63 6.11 -11.70
CA ARG A 130 6.98 5.31 -10.54
C ARG A 130 8.38 5.66 -10.02
N SER A 131 8.52 5.66 -8.70
CA SER A 131 9.82 5.75 -8.04
C SER A 131 10.67 4.53 -8.36
N THR A 132 11.96 4.75 -8.55
CA THR A 132 12.92 3.65 -8.67
C THR A 132 13.25 3.08 -7.31
N VAL A 133 13.38 1.77 -7.25
CA VAL A 133 13.70 1.01 -6.04
C VAL A 133 14.88 0.09 -6.29
N GLN A 134 15.61 -0.23 -5.23
CA GLN A 134 16.73 -1.17 -5.27
C GLN A 134 16.61 -2.16 -4.11
N LYS A 135 17.08 -3.38 -4.35
CA LYS A 135 17.16 -4.41 -3.32
C LYS A 135 18.20 -4.04 -2.26
N VAL A 136 17.93 -4.38 -1.02
CA VAL A 136 18.86 -4.15 0.10
C VAL A 136 19.73 -5.38 0.29
N GLY A 137 20.90 -5.41 -0.35
CA GLY A 137 21.83 -6.54 -0.31
C GLY A 137 21.16 -7.87 -0.68
N GLU A 138 21.49 -8.93 0.03
CA GLU A 138 20.89 -10.27 -0.13
C GLU A 138 19.56 -10.44 0.64
N SER A 139 19.08 -9.38 1.30
CA SER A 139 17.81 -9.42 2.04
C SER A 139 16.61 -9.51 1.11
N ARG A 140 15.43 -9.73 1.66
CA ARG A 140 14.15 -9.66 0.94
C ARG A 140 13.57 -8.24 0.86
N GLU A 141 14.29 -7.26 1.43
CA GLU A 141 13.86 -5.88 1.54
C GLU A 141 14.29 -5.04 0.34
N TRP A 142 13.48 -4.03 0.04
CA TRP A 142 13.72 -3.04 -1.00
C TRP A 142 13.60 -1.64 -0.42
N LYS A 143 14.32 -0.70 -0.96
CA LYS A 143 14.24 0.73 -0.63
C LYS A 143 14.24 1.57 -1.90
N ARG A 144 13.69 2.78 -1.81
CA ARG A 144 13.80 3.73 -2.93
C ARG A 144 15.25 4.17 -3.13
N THR A 145 15.60 4.48 -4.38
CA THR A 145 16.97 4.92 -4.73
C THR A 145 17.21 6.39 -4.42
N LEU A 146 16.15 7.22 -4.53
CA LEU A 146 16.22 8.65 -4.28
C LEU A 146 15.65 8.99 -2.91
N GLN A 147 16.39 9.79 -2.15
CA GLN A 147 15.89 10.39 -0.92
C GLN A 147 14.85 11.46 -1.29
N MET A 148 13.69 11.40 -0.62
CA MET A 148 12.66 12.44 -0.73
C MET A 148 12.36 12.99 0.66
N THR A 149 12.24 14.31 0.75
CA THR A 149 11.76 15.00 1.94
C THR A 149 10.38 15.58 1.63
N ASP A 150 9.39 15.21 2.42
CA ASP A 150 8.06 15.80 2.35
C ASP A 150 7.86 16.72 3.57
N PRO A 151 7.68 18.02 3.36
CA PRO A 151 7.44 18.96 4.47
C PRO A 151 6.21 18.59 5.31
N ALA A 152 5.21 17.94 4.72
CA ALA A 152 4.01 17.49 5.43
C ALA A 152 4.34 16.42 6.48
N VAL A 153 5.29 15.51 6.19
CA VAL A 153 5.80 14.52 7.14
C VAL A 153 6.42 15.21 8.35
N VAL A 154 7.30 16.17 8.09
CA VAL A 154 7.99 16.92 9.17
C VAL A 154 6.98 17.66 10.04
N LYS A 155 6.01 18.32 9.42
CA LYS A 155 4.95 19.05 10.12
C LYS A 155 4.12 18.10 11.00
N TYR A 156 3.66 16.96 10.45
CA TYR A 156 2.86 15.98 11.17
C TYR A 156 3.61 15.41 12.38
N GLN A 157 4.85 14.98 12.19
CA GLN A 157 5.68 14.44 13.28
C GLN A 157 5.90 15.44 14.43
N LYS A 158 6.02 16.73 14.11
CA LYS A 158 6.11 17.79 15.15
C LYS A 158 4.81 17.95 15.93
N THR A 159 3.66 17.73 15.29
CA THR A 159 2.34 17.84 15.94
C THR A 159 2.12 16.68 16.91
N VAL A 160 2.42 15.46 16.48
CA VAL A 160 2.23 14.25 17.31
C VAL A 160 3.16 14.23 18.52
N LYS A 161 4.40 14.73 18.39
CA LYS A 161 5.35 14.81 19.53
C LYS A 161 4.98 15.84 20.61
N LYS A 162 3.98 16.69 20.37
CA LYS A 162 3.52 17.71 21.32
C LYS A 162 2.27 17.28 22.11
N GLN A 163 1.70 16.14 21.78
CA GLN A 163 0.62 15.47 22.50
C GLN A 163 1.16 14.39 23.42
#